data_1290017dad911cb284efac1fb6087f93
#
_entry.id   1290017dad911cb284efac1fb6087f93
#
_cell.length_a   1.000
_cell.length_b   1.000
_cell.length_c   1.000
_cell.angle_alpha   90.00
_cell.angle_beta   90.00
_cell.angle_gamma   90.00
#
_symmetry.space_group_name_H-M   'P 1'
#
loop_
_entity.id
_entity.type
_entity.pdbx_description
1 polymer ?
#
loop_
_entity_poly.entity_id
_entity_poly.type
_entity_poly.pdbx_seq_one_letter_code
_entity_poly.pdbx_strand_id
1 'polypeptide(L)'
;RAATSASTYVPSKKLQALVRAGELCCTFPGCSAPAWSVDLDHTDPFDHRNPNSGGQTTRSNLKPLCRFHHRIKTFDKAWQDYQSPLGEAFFHSPTGHMFLGNAYTAVDIFPALGPPAKPENHPARTTLATRRVEKRAAHLRAVERAEDANPPPF
;
A
#
# COMPACT_ATOMS: atom_id res chain seq x y z
N ARG A 1 16.60 -13.83 5.04
CA ARG A 1 15.57 -14.86 5.26
C ARG A 1 14.71 -14.42 6.45
N ALA A 2 13.59 -13.80 6.21
CA ALA A 2 12.56 -13.60 7.22
C ALA A 2 11.27 -14.19 6.66
N ALA A 3 11.19 -15.52 6.65
CA ALA A 3 9.92 -16.21 6.58
C ALA A 3 9.25 -16.05 7.95
N THR A 4 8.58 -14.95 8.17
CA THR A 4 7.65 -14.81 9.26
C THR A 4 6.39 -15.55 8.85
N SER A 5 5.93 -16.46 9.69
CA SER A 5 4.73 -17.26 9.48
C SER A 5 3.58 -16.38 9.01
N ALA A 6 3.17 -16.51 7.76
CA ALA A 6 2.06 -15.79 7.16
C ALA A 6 0.69 -16.18 7.77
N SER A 7 0.66 -17.23 8.57
CA SER A 7 -0.55 -17.86 9.13
C SER A 7 -1.02 -17.29 10.47
N THR A 8 -0.37 -16.26 11.02
CA THR A 8 -0.80 -15.60 12.26
C THR A 8 -1.39 -14.22 11.96
N TYR A 9 -2.53 -13.89 12.57
CA TYR A 9 -3.18 -12.59 12.41
C TYR A 9 -2.29 -11.43 12.87
N VAL A 10 -1.65 -11.59 14.03
CA VAL A 10 -0.80 -10.53 14.61
C VAL A 10 0.58 -10.59 13.98
N PRO A 11 1.02 -9.52 13.29
CA PRO A 11 2.36 -9.48 12.72
C PRO A 11 3.43 -9.47 13.81
N SER A 12 4.54 -10.17 13.57
CA SER A 12 5.68 -10.15 14.46
C SER A 12 6.22 -8.72 14.64
N LYS A 13 6.87 -8.43 15.77
CA LYS A 13 7.50 -7.10 16.01
C LYS A 13 8.46 -6.69 14.89
N LYS A 14 9.18 -7.65 14.31
CA LYS A 14 10.08 -7.41 13.19
C LYS A 14 9.32 -7.00 11.92
N LEU A 15 8.22 -7.68 11.61
CA LEU A 15 7.37 -7.34 10.47
C LEU A 15 6.69 -5.99 10.68
N GLN A 16 6.19 -5.71 11.89
CA GLN A 16 5.63 -4.40 12.24
C GLN A 16 6.63 -3.27 12.02
N ALA A 17 7.87 -3.44 12.50
CA ALA A 17 8.94 -2.47 12.31
C ALA A 17 9.26 -2.28 10.82
N LEU A 18 9.32 -3.37 10.05
CA LEU A 18 9.61 -3.34 8.61
C LEU A 18 8.51 -2.61 7.82
N VAL A 19 7.22 -2.87 8.13
CA VAL A 19 6.10 -2.20 7.48
C VAL A 19 6.11 -0.71 7.82
N ARG A 20 6.24 -0.35 9.11
CA ARG A 20 6.29 1.04 9.56
C ARG A 20 7.50 1.81 9.02
N ALA A 21 8.67 1.16 8.94
CA ALA A 21 9.87 1.78 8.36
C ALA A 21 9.77 2.00 6.84
N GLY A 22 8.90 1.25 6.17
CA GLY A 22 8.62 1.46 4.73
C GLY A 22 7.68 2.64 4.45
N GLU A 23 6.96 3.09 5.48
CA GLU A 23 5.97 4.16 5.37
C GLU A 23 6.32 5.30 6.34
N LEU A 24 6.01 6.54 5.96
CA LEU A 24 6.25 7.70 6.83
C LEU A 24 5.07 8.01 7.73
N CYS A 25 3.86 7.74 7.23
CA CYS A 25 2.61 8.05 7.88
C CYS A 25 1.51 7.04 7.50
N CYS A 26 0.30 7.27 7.99
CA CYS A 26 -0.90 6.58 7.56
C CYS A 26 -1.00 6.59 6.03
N THR A 27 -1.26 5.46 5.42
CA THR A 27 -1.29 5.31 3.95
C THR A 27 -2.55 5.89 3.29
N PHE A 28 -3.56 6.28 4.08
CA PHE A 28 -4.74 6.92 3.53
C PHE A 28 -4.38 8.28 2.89
N PRO A 29 -4.89 8.61 1.68
CA PRO A 29 -4.53 9.81 0.96
C PRO A 29 -4.65 11.10 1.80
N GLY A 30 -3.60 11.90 1.81
CA GLY A 30 -3.55 13.16 2.53
C GLY A 30 -3.43 13.07 4.06
N CYS A 31 -3.28 11.87 4.64
CA CYS A 31 -3.13 11.70 6.08
C CYS A 31 -1.66 11.76 6.51
N SER A 32 -1.35 12.60 7.50
CA SER A 32 0.00 12.79 8.06
C SER A 32 0.22 12.11 9.41
N ALA A 33 -0.71 11.28 9.90
CA ALA A 33 -0.55 10.57 11.17
C ALA A 33 0.69 9.63 11.11
N PRO A 34 1.67 9.76 12.03
CA PRO A 34 2.94 9.07 11.94
C PRO A 34 2.81 7.54 11.96
N ALA A 35 3.54 6.82 11.09
CA ALA A 35 3.40 5.37 10.93
C ALA A 35 3.67 4.55 12.21
N TRP A 36 4.49 5.07 13.13
CA TRP A 36 4.79 4.38 14.41
C TRP A 36 3.67 4.46 15.45
N SER A 37 2.71 5.39 15.32
CA SER A 37 1.60 5.60 16.24
C SER A 37 0.25 5.10 15.73
N VAL A 38 0.24 4.35 14.63
CA VAL A 38 -0.98 3.88 13.98
C VAL A 38 -1.08 2.35 13.95
N ASP A 39 -2.27 1.85 13.65
CA ASP A 39 -2.51 0.41 13.51
C ASP A 39 -1.87 -0.13 12.22
N LEU A 40 -1.58 -1.43 12.19
CA LEU A 40 -1.28 -2.14 10.95
C LEU A 40 -2.52 -2.91 10.50
N ASP A 41 -2.94 -2.65 9.30
CA ASP A 41 -4.16 -3.18 8.70
C ASP A 41 -3.85 -4.12 7.54
N HIS A 42 -4.63 -5.19 7.42
CA HIS A 42 -4.57 -6.10 6.28
C HIS A 42 -5.37 -5.53 5.11
N THR A 43 -4.78 -5.45 3.93
CA THR A 43 -5.50 -5.04 2.72
C THR A 43 -6.52 -6.09 2.34
N ASP A 44 -6.06 -7.31 2.10
CA ASP A 44 -6.94 -8.48 1.99
C ASP A 44 -7.20 -9.01 3.40
N PRO A 45 -8.46 -9.13 3.83
CA PRO A 45 -8.80 -9.53 5.19
C PRO A 45 -8.21 -10.90 5.55
N PHE A 46 -7.70 -11.00 6.78
CA PHE A 46 -7.24 -12.27 7.33
C PHE A 46 -8.44 -13.16 7.67
N ASP A 47 -8.41 -14.41 7.23
CA ASP A 47 -9.44 -15.40 7.61
C ASP A 47 -9.06 -16.10 8.91
N HIS A 48 -9.74 -15.77 10.00
CA HIS A 48 -9.52 -16.37 11.31
C HIS A 48 -9.96 -17.85 11.39
N ARG A 49 -10.87 -18.28 10.51
CA ARG A 49 -11.36 -19.68 10.47
C ARG A 49 -10.44 -20.55 9.63
N ASN A 50 -9.89 -19.99 8.57
CA ASN A 50 -8.94 -20.68 7.71
C ASN A 50 -7.76 -19.75 7.36
N PRO A 51 -6.74 -19.68 8.21
CA PRO A 51 -5.60 -18.77 8.04
C PRO A 51 -4.83 -18.91 6.72
N ASN A 52 -5.01 -20.01 6.00
CA ASN A 52 -4.33 -20.26 4.74
C ASN A 52 -5.14 -19.79 3.50
N SER A 53 -6.41 -19.41 3.67
CA SER A 53 -7.30 -19.01 2.55
C SER A 53 -7.52 -17.52 2.44
N GLY A 54 -7.33 -16.76 3.53
CA GLY A 54 -7.47 -15.31 3.54
C GLY A 54 -6.17 -14.56 3.24
N GLY A 55 -6.22 -13.24 3.38
CA GLY A 55 -5.07 -12.37 3.23
C GLY A 55 -3.98 -12.71 4.25
N GLN A 56 -2.78 -12.95 3.78
CA GLN A 56 -1.65 -13.37 4.61
C GLN A 56 -1.03 -12.19 5.36
N THR A 57 -0.49 -12.44 6.55
CA THR A 57 0.24 -11.44 7.35
C THR A 57 1.65 -11.25 6.80
N THR A 58 1.74 -10.52 5.71
CA THR A 58 2.97 -10.22 4.97
C THR A 58 3.14 -8.72 4.76
N ARG A 59 4.36 -8.29 4.40
CA ARG A 59 4.63 -6.88 4.10
C ARG A 59 3.77 -6.36 2.93
N SER A 60 3.49 -7.19 1.94
CA SER A 60 2.71 -6.82 0.75
C SER A 60 1.20 -6.75 1.00
N ASN A 61 0.74 -7.22 2.16
CA ASN A 61 -0.66 -7.19 2.57
C ASN A 61 -0.91 -6.36 3.84
N LEU A 62 0.12 -5.73 4.39
CA LEU A 62 0.01 -4.88 5.57
C LEU A 62 0.35 -3.44 5.25
N LYS A 63 -0.44 -2.51 5.77
CA LYS A 63 -0.21 -1.07 5.67
C LYS A 63 -0.56 -0.35 6.97
N PRO A 64 0.11 0.76 7.29
CA PRO A 64 -0.24 1.58 8.45
C PRO A 64 -1.47 2.44 8.16
N LEU A 65 -2.50 2.33 9.00
CA LEU A 65 -3.68 3.20 8.99
C LEU A 65 -3.88 3.80 10.38
N CYS A 66 -4.13 5.11 10.47
CA CYS A 66 -4.53 5.71 11.72
C CYS A 66 -5.90 5.19 12.15
N ARG A 67 -6.21 5.26 13.44
CA ARG A 67 -7.47 4.73 14.00
C ARG A 67 -8.71 5.21 13.25
N PHE A 68 -8.72 6.45 12.81
CA PHE A 68 -9.84 7.01 12.05
C PHE A 68 -10.00 6.32 10.69
N HIS A 69 -8.93 6.25 9.88
CA HIS A 69 -8.99 5.65 8.55
C HIS A 69 -9.10 4.12 8.58
N HIS A 70 -8.55 3.47 9.60
CA HIS A 70 -8.77 2.05 9.84
C HIS A 70 -10.26 1.76 10.10
N ARG A 71 -10.95 2.62 10.85
CA ARG A 71 -12.39 2.48 11.08
C ARG A 71 -13.20 2.77 9.83
N ILE A 72 -12.85 3.78 9.03
CA ILE A 72 -13.51 4.02 7.73
C ILE A 72 -13.43 2.75 6.90
N LYS A 73 -12.25 2.21 6.66
CA LYS A 73 -12.09 0.97 5.89
C LYS A 73 -12.92 -0.19 6.45
N THR A 74 -12.96 -0.34 7.78
CA THR A 74 -13.63 -1.48 8.41
C THR A 74 -15.16 -1.37 8.34
N PHE A 75 -15.71 -0.19 8.51
CA PHE A 75 -17.15 0.02 8.70
C PHE A 75 -17.83 0.70 7.51
N ASP A 76 -17.13 1.53 6.76
CA ASP A 76 -17.65 2.15 5.54
C ASP A 76 -17.21 1.34 4.32
N LYS A 77 -18.08 0.40 3.93
CA LYS A 77 -17.84 -0.48 2.78
C LYS A 77 -17.82 0.24 1.43
N ALA A 78 -18.18 1.50 1.39
CA ALA A 78 -18.12 2.30 0.18
C ALA A 78 -16.67 2.70 -0.17
N TRP A 79 -15.76 2.71 0.81
CA TRP A 79 -14.34 2.83 0.59
C TRP A 79 -13.71 1.44 0.42
N GLN A 80 -13.03 1.24 -0.70
CA GLN A 80 -12.28 0.02 -0.98
C GLN A 80 -10.80 0.36 -1.11
N ASP A 81 -9.95 -0.60 -0.78
CA ASP A 81 -8.52 -0.44 -0.92
C ASP A 81 -7.90 -1.70 -1.51
N TYR A 82 -6.78 -1.52 -2.18
CA TYR A 82 -5.94 -2.63 -2.61
C TYR A 82 -4.46 -2.25 -2.52
N GLN A 83 -3.60 -3.23 -2.48
CA GLN A 83 -2.15 -3.03 -2.45
C GLN A 83 -1.52 -3.71 -3.66
N SER A 84 -0.68 -2.98 -4.39
CA SER A 84 0.06 -3.56 -5.50
C SER A 84 1.12 -4.56 -5.00
N PRO A 85 1.61 -5.47 -5.84
CA PRO A 85 2.73 -6.34 -5.48
C PRO A 85 4.01 -5.59 -5.06
N LEU A 86 4.10 -4.30 -5.38
CA LEU A 86 5.18 -3.41 -4.95
C LEU A 86 4.92 -2.76 -3.58
N GLY A 87 3.76 -3.01 -2.97
CA GLY A 87 3.36 -2.46 -1.69
C GLY A 87 2.69 -1.09 -1.76
N GLU A 88 2.39 -0.56 -2.95
CA GLU A 88 1.68 0.70 -3.10
C GLU A 88 0.20 0.51 -2.72
N ALA A 89 -0.31 1.35 -1.83
CA ALA A 89 -1.71 1.33 -1.43
C ALA A 89 -2.55 2.25 -2.30
N PHE A 90 -3.69 1.76 -2.77
CA PHE A 90 -4.68 2.51 -3.54
C PHE A 90 -6.00 2.50 -2.81
N PHE A 91 -6.74 3.58 -2.90
CA PHE A 91 -8.04 3.76 -2.26
C PHE A 91 -9.07 4.19 -3.29
N HIS A 92 -10.16 3.45 -3.35
CA HIS A 92 -11.29 3.73 -4.21
C HIS A 92 -12.40 4.38 -3.38
N SER A 93 -12.79 5.59 -3.74
CA SER A 93 -13.83 6.34 -3.02
C SER A 93 -15.23 5.90 -3.42
N PRO A 94 -16.26 6.24 -2.60
CA PRO A 94 -17.65 6.03 -2.96
C PRO A 94 -18.09 6.71 -4.25
N THR A 95 -17.39 7.75 -4.66
CA THR A 95 -17.67 8.53 -5.89
C THR A 95 -16.97 7.96 -7.12
N GLY A 96 -16.30 6.80 -7.01
CA GLY A 96 -15.63 6.14 -8.12
C GLY A 96 -14.18 6.61 -8.37
N HIS A 97 -13.68 7.60 -7.63
CA HIS A 97 -12.31 8.08 -7.80
C HIS A 97 -11.31 7.16 -7.13
N MET A 98 -10.18 6.96 -7.79
CA MET A 98 -9.07 6.21 -7.24
C MET A 98 -7.96 7.15 -6.79
N PHE A 99 -7.50 6.96 -5.57
CA PHE A 99 -6.42 7.72 -4.96
C PHE A 99 -5.24 6.80 -4.69
N LEU A 100 -4.04 7.28 -5.02
CA LEU A 100 -2.83 6.69 -4.50
C LEU A 100 -2.70 7.10 -3.03
N GLY A 101 -2.28 6.19 -2.17
CA GLY A 101 -1.98 6.46 -0.77
C GLY A 101 -0.86 7.50 -0.61
N ASN A 102 0.17 7.18 0.16
CA ASN A 102 1.30 8.10 0.31
C ASN A 102 1.98 8.41 -1.02
N ALA A 103 2.17 9.70 -1.31
CA ALA A 103 2.91 10.14 -2.48
C ALA A 103 4.39 9.69 -2.41
N TYR A 104 4.95 9.68 -1.20
CA TYR A 104 6.32 9.23 -0.92
C TYR A 104 6.32 8.28 0.26
N THR A 105 7.17 7.27 0.18
CA THR A 105 7.43 6.31 1.26
C THR A 105 8.83 6.56 1.83
N ALA A 106 9.13 5.94 2.98
CA ALA A 106 10.47 6.01 3.54
C ALA A 106 11.55 5.47 2.59
N VAL A 107 11.21 4.51 1.73
CA VAL A 107 12.15 3.96 0.73
C VAL A 107 12.48 4.98 -0.37
N ASP A 108 11.54 5.88 -0.70
CA ASP A 108 11.81 6.95 -1.67
C ASP A 108 12.76 8.01 -1.09
N ILE A 109 12.67 8.28 0.22
CA ILE A 109 13.54 9.24 0.92
C ILE A 109 14.86 8.60 1.33
N PHE A 110 14.81 7.34 1.77
CA PHE A 110 15.97 6.57 2.21
C PHE A 110 16.12 5.29 1.38
N PRO A 111 16.67 5.37 0.16
CA PRO A 111 16.77 4.21 -0.75
C PRO A 111 17.51 3.00 -0.15
N ALA A 112 18.39 3.23 0.83
CA ALA A 112 19.10 2.17 1.54
C ALA A 112 18.16 1.27 2.40
N LEU A 113 16.93 1.70 2.72
CA LEU A 113 15.94 0.89 3.39
C LEU A 113 15.21 -0.08 2.43
N GLY A 114 15.36 0.12 1.13
CA GLY A 114 14.83 -0.78 0.12
C GLY A 114 15.63 -2.09 0.02
N PRO A 115 15.10 -3.09 -0.68
CA PRO A 115 15.88 -4.28 -0.98
C PRO A 115 17.12 -3.86 -1.77
N PRO A 116 18.28 -4.52 -1.54
CA PRO A 116 19.49 -4.21 -2.29
C PRO A 116 19.19 -4.33 -3.78
N ALA A 117 19.55 -3.30 -4.54
CA ALA A 117 19.41 -3.31 -5.98
C ALA A 117 20.19 -4.51 -6.52
N LYS A 118 19.52 -5.43 -7.21
CA LYS A 118 20.24 -6.44 -8.00
C LYS A 118 21.15 -5.69 -8.98
N PRO A 119 22.41 -6.10 -9.14
CA PRO A 119 23.27 -5.53 -10.16
C PRO A 119 22.64 -5.84 -11.53
N GLU A 120 21.91 -4.89 -12.07
CA GLU A 120 21.37 -5.01 -13.42
C GLU A 120 22.41 -4.43 -14.39
N ASN A 121 22.90 -5.27 -15.27
CA ASN A 121 23.68 -4.89 -16.45
C ASN A 121 22.78 -4.17 -17.48
N HIS A 122 22.21 -3.01 -17.11
CA HIS A 122 21.40 -2.21 -18.05
C HIS A 122 21.94 -0.79 -18.17
N PRO A 123 22.09 -0.29 -19.42
CA PRO A 123 22.40 1.10 -19.69
C PRO A 123 21.14 1.95 -19.39
N ALA A 124 21.21 2.81 -18.41
CA ALA A 124 20.16 3.65 -17.84
C ALA A 124 19.38 2.97 -16.70
N ARG A 125 19.94 3.10 -15.50
CA ARG A 125 19.28 2.72 -14.25
C ARG A 125 18.06 3.63 -14.02
N THR A 126 16.88 3.16 -14.39
CA THR A 126 15.65 3.70 -13.83
C THR A 126 15.62 3.35 -12.33
N THR A 127 15.68 4.33 -11.47
CA THR A 127 15.59 4.12 -10.02
C THR A 127 14.19 3.56 -9.68
N LEU A 128 14.06 2.89 -8.52
CA LEU A 128 12.74 2.47 -8.02
C LEU A 128 11.77 3.66 -7.95
N ALA A 129 12.26 4.85 -7.61
CA ALA A 129 11.50 6.08 -7.61
C ALA A 129 11.00 6.43 -9.03
N THR A 130 11.86 6.35 -10.04
CA THR A 130 11.46 6.62 -11.43
C THR A 130 10.41 5.62 -11.93
N ARG A 131 10.59 4.32 -11.65
CA ARG A 131 9.61 3.27 -12.00
C ARG A 131 8.27 3.48 -11.29
N ARG A 132 8.27 3.95 -10.04
CA ARG A 132 7.04 4.31 -9.31
C ARG A 132 6.36 5.50 -9.95
N VAL A 133 7.10 6.56 -10.27
CA VAL A 133 6.57 7.74 -10.95
C VAL A 133 5.97 7.37 -12.30
N GLU A 134 6.66 6.57 -13.11
CA GLU A 134 6.16 6.10 -14.41
C GLU A 134 4.89 5.24 -14.28
N LYS A 135 4.86 4.31 -13.30
CA LYS A 135 3.66 3.50 -13.04
C LYS A 135 2.49 4.34 -12.55
N ARG A 136 2.74 5.32 -11.67
CA ARG A 136 1.72 6.27 -11.22
C ARG A 136 1.16 7.07 -12.39
N ALA A 137 2.03 7.60 -13.23
CA ALA A 137 1.62 8.34 -14.42
C ALA A 137 0.85 7.47 -15.41
N ALA A 138 1.24 6.21 -15.59
CA ALA A 138 0.52 5.26 -16.42
C ALA A 138 -0.87 4.93 -15.85
N HIS A 139 -0.95 4.75 -14.53
CA HIS A 139 -2.21 4.48 -13.84
C HIS A 139 -3.17 5.68 -13.92
N LEU A 140 -2.70 6.88 -13.63
CA LEU A 140 -3.49 8.12 -13.75
C LEU A 140 -4.04 8.28 -15.17
N ARG A 141 -3.21 8.11 -16.21
CA ARG A 141 -3.67 8.13 -17.61
C ARG A 141 -4.68 7.04 -17.94
N ALA A 142 -4.61 5.89 -17.26
CA ALA A 142 -5.59 4.82 -17.46
C ALA A 142 -6.94 5.19 -16.82
N VAL A 143 -6.92 5.81 -15.64
CA VAL A 143 -8.12 6.31 -14.95
C VAL A 143 -8.77 7.43 -15.77
N GLU A 144 -8.02 8.45 -16.19
CA GLU A 144 -8.51 9.52 -17.05
C GLU A 144 -9.20 8.97 -18.30
N ARG A 145 -8.56 8.02 -19.00
CA ARG A 145 -9.18 7.38 -20.17
C ARG A 145 -10.45 6.61 -19.84
N ALA A 146 -10.53 6.00 -18.67
CA ALA A 146 -11.72 5.28 -18.24
C ALA A 146 -12.87 6.25 -17.88
N GLU A 147 -12.56 7.38 -17.28
CA GLU A 147 -13.51 8.45 -16.96
C GLU A 147 -14.02 9.13 -18.26
N ASP A 148 -13.13 9.40 -19.21
CA ASP A 148 -13.50 9.95 -20.53
C ASP A 148 -14.39 8.97 -21.33
N ALA A 149 -14.14 7.66 -21.18
CA ALA A 149 -14.94 6.63 -21.87
C ALA A 149 -16.33 6.40 -21.22
N ASN A 150 -16.48 6.76 -19.96
CA ASN A 150 -17.73 6.62 -19.20
C ASN A 150 -17.93 7.82 -18.26
N PRO A 151 -18.25 9.02 -18.81
CA PRO A 151 -18.44 10.20 -18.01
C PRO A 151 -19.62 10.04 -17.05
N PRO A 152 -19.53 10.63 -15.82
CA PRO A 152 -20.60 10.55 -14.85
C PRO A 152 -21.91 11.13 -15.43
N PRO A 153 -23.06 10.51 -15.20
CA PRO A 153 -24.35 11.06 -15.59
C PRO A 153 -24.61 12.32 -14.75
N PHE A 154 -24.87 13.44 -15.42
CA PHE A 154 -25.32 14.68 -14.78
C PHE A 154 -26.82 14.72 -14.71
#